data_25c6cc1ab000f1202c1ed14b395c3a2b
#
_entry.id   25c6cc1ab000f1202c1ed14b395c3a2b
#
_cell.length_a   1.000
_cell.length_b   1.000
_cell.length_c   1.000
_cell.angle_alpha   90.00
_cell.angle_beta   90.00
_cell.angle_gamma   90.00
#
_symmetry.space_group_name_H-M   'P 1'
#
loop_
_entity.id
_entity.type
_entity.pdbx_description
1 polymer ?
#
loop_
_entity_poly.entity_id
_entity_poly.type
_entity_poly.pdbx_seq_one_letter_code
_entity_poly.pdbx_strand_id
1 'polypeptide(L)'
;EFILGDITNYDDVINFGNKVDIITVEIEKINTDALLFLEKKGKKIFPSSVTLKIIQNKTQQKEFYQKNNLPTSRFKNYSNIDELKSNFEKDNFKFPFVWKSSRFGYDGKGVKIIKKFDDLNFSYDDECLIEEKISIKKELSVIVARNIDGEMKCFPVVEMEFNDKSNLVEYVMCPANISSDIESRAIEIAMKASEKFNMVGLLAVELFLDVNDKIIINEVAPRPHNSGHHTIECCMTSQFDQHIRSILNLPLGETQ
;
A
#
# COMPACT_ATOMS: atom_id res chain seq x y z
N GLU A 1 0.28 -25.82 -11.45
CA GLU A 1 1.68 -26.07 -11.86
C GLU A 1 2.59 -25.05 -11.18
N PHE A 2 3.70 -25.49 -10.60
CA PHE A 2 4.74 -24.62 -10.02
C PHE A 2 5.85 -24.41 -11.05
N ILE A 3 6.25 -23.14 -11.25
CA ILE A 3 7.34 -22.76 -12.15
C ILE A 3 8.35 -21.95 -11.35
N LEU A 4 9.59 -22.46 -11.25
CA LEU A 4 10.68 -21.73 -10.61
C LEU A 4 11.16 -20.59 -11.52
N GLY A 5 11.27 -19.38 -10.98
CA GLY A 5 11.75 -18.19 -11.67
C GLY A 5 11.91 -17.00 -10.73
N ASP A 6 12.49 -15.92 -11.22
CA ASP A 6 12.64 -14.65 -10.50
C ASP A 6 11.59 -13.65 -11.01
N ILE A 7 10.67 -13.27 -10.16
CA ILE A 7 9.60 -12.29 -10.48
C ILE A 7 10.15 -10.88 -10.81
N THR A 8 11.39 -10.59 -10.47
CA THR A 8 12.06 -9.33 -10.83
C THR A 8 12.75 -9.39 -12.19
N ASN A 9 12.96 -10.61 -12.71
CA ASN A 9 13.55 -10.82 -14.03
C ASN A 9 12.50 -10.64 -15.13
N TYR A 10 12.82 -9.84 -16.14
CA TYR A 10 11.90 -9.52 -17.23
C TYR A 10 11.48 -10.77 -18.03
N ASP A 11 12.45 -11.60 -18.42
CA ASP A 11 12.20 -12.76 -19.27
C ASP A 11 11.44 -13.86 -18.53
N ASP A 12 11.70 -14.06 -17.23
CA ASP A 12 10.98 -15.03 -16.42
C ASP A 12 9.48 -14.65 -16.30
N VAL A 13 9.20 -13.37 -16.06
CA VAL A 13 7.82 -12.86 -16.00
C VAL A 13 7.10 -13.00 -17.36
N ILE A 14 7.78 -12.71 -18.46
CA ILE A 14 7.25 -12.90 -19.83
C ILE A 14 6.96 -14.38 -20.10
N ASN A 15 7.93 -15.25 -19.81
CA ASN A 15 7.82 -16.70 -20.04
C ASN A 15 6.67 -17.32 -19.25
N PHE A 16 6.48 -16.89 -18.01
CA PHE A 16 5.34 -17.29 -17.19
C PHE A 16 4.04 -16.73 -17.74
N GLY A 17 3.98 -15.42 -18.00
CA GLY A 17 2.77 -14.73 -18.43
C GLY A 17 2.23 -15.20 -19.79
N ASN A 18 3.07 -15.70 -20.66
CA ASN A 18 2.63 -16.30 -21.93
C ASN A 18 1.81 -17.60 -21.74
N LYS A 19 1.96 -18.29 -20.62
CA LYS A 19 1.31 -19.57 -20.33
C LYS A 19 -0.06 -19.44 -19.65
N VAL A 20 -0.46 -18.24 -19.26
CA VAL A 20 -1.69 -17.99 -18.50
C VAL A 20 -2.54 -16.90 -19.15
N ASP A 21 -3.83 -16.85 -18.83
CA ASP A 21 -4.77 -15.87 -19.39
C ASP A 21 -4.88 -14.63 -18.50
N ILE A 22 -4.79 -14.83 -17.19
CA ILE A 22 -4.89 -13.78 -16.18
C ILE A 22 -3.67 -13.86 -15.26
N ILE A 23 -3.10 -12.71 -14.94
CA ILE A 23 -1.97 -12.59 -14.01
C ILE A 23 -2.41 -11.73 -12.84
N THR A 24 -2.14 -12.20 -11.65
CA THR A 24 -2.24 -11.42 -10.42
C THR A 24 -0.98 -11.59 -9.60
N VAL A 25 -0.79 -10.75 -8.59
CA VAL A 25 0.42 -10.73 -7.77
C VAL A 25 0.09 -10.96 -6.30
N GLU A 26 1.02 -11.59 -5.60
CA GLU A 26 0.98 -11.73 -4.14
C GLU A 26 2.09 -10.90 -3.46
N ILE A 27 3.07 -10.45 -4.25
CA ILE A 27 4.16 -9.57 -3.82
C ILE A 27 4.26 -8.40 -4.79
N GLU A 28 4.42 -7.17 -4.28
CA GLU A 28 4.52 -5.96 -5.09
C GLU A 28 5.83 -5.90 -5.89
N LYS A 29 6.91 -6.51 -5.39
CA LYS A 29 8.24 -6.47 -6.01
C LYS A 29 8.31 -7.38 -7.24
N ILE A 30 7.65 -6.98 -8.31
CA ILE A 30 7.63 -7.67 -9.60
C ILE A 30 8.11 -6.75 -10.71
N ASN A 31 8.61 -7.30 -11.81
CA ASN A 31 9.02 -6.54 -12.99
C ASN A 31 7.79 -5.95 -13.71
N THR A 32 7.52 -4.67 -13.46
CA THR A 32 6.35 -3.96 -14.03
C THR A 32 6.48 -3.68 -15.52
N ASP A 33 7.70 -3.61 -16.07
CA ASP A 33 7.89 -3.40 -17.51
C ASP A 33 7.55 -4.69 -18.30
N ALA A 34 7.82 -5.86 -17.72
CA ALA A 34 7.38 -7.13 -18.27
C ALA A 34 5.84 -7.25 -18.23
N LEU A 35 5.21 -6.84 -17.12
CA LEU A 35 3.75 -6.80 -17.02
C LEU A 35 3.14 -5.87 -18.07
N LEU A 36 3.69 -4.67 -18.24
CA LEU A 36 3.26 -3.71 -19.28
C LEU A 36 3.36 -4.29 -20.69
N PHE A 37 4.42 -5.05 -20.98
CA PHE A 37 4.55 -5.73 -22.24
C PHE A 37 3.47 -6.78 -22.46
N LEU A 38 3.17 -7.58 -21.43
CA LEU A 38 2.11 -8.59 -21.47
C LEU A 38 0.71 -7.97 -21.62
N GLU A 39 0.43 -6.83 -20.94
CA GLU A 39 -0.81 -6.06 -21.14
C GLU A 39 -0.97 -5.61 -22.60
N LYS A 40 0.10 -5.07 -23.21
CA LYS A 40 0.10 -4.70 -24.64
C LYS A 40 -0.11 -5.88 -25.58
N LYS A 41 0.19 -7.10 -25.14
CA LYS A 41 -0.10 -8.36 -25.87
C LYS A 41 -1.50 -8.91 -25.58
N GLY A 42 -2.33 -8.19 -24.81
CA GLY A 42 -3.71 -8.56 -24.53
C GLY A 42 -3.89 -9.47 -23.31
N LYS A 43 -2.85 -9.70 -22.51
CA LYS A 43 -3.00 -10.43 -21.24
C LYS A 43 -3.71 -9.57 -20.19
N LYS A 44 -4.57 -10.19 -19.39
CA LYS A 44 -5.27 -9.53 -18.28
C LYS A 44 -4.37 -9.56 -17.04
N ILE A 45 -4.06 -8.39 -16.50
CA ILE A 45 -3.16 -8.23 -15.35
C ILE A 45 -3.86 -7.41 -14.28
N PHE A 46 -3.99 -7.96 -13.09
CA PHE A 46 -4.67 -7.34 -11.96
C PHE A 46 -3.84 -7.46 -10.67
N PRO A 47 -3.46 -6.32 -10.06
CA PRO A 47 -3.66 -4.93 -10.51
C PRO A 47 -2.83 -4.62 -11.76
N SER A 48 -3.17 -3.53 -12.47
CA SER A 48 -2.46 -3.11 -13.69
C SER A 48 -0.99 -2.81 -13.43
N SER A 49 -0.17 -2.95 -14.47
CA SER A 49 1.26 -2.62 -14.41
C SER A 49 1.51 -1.17 -13.98
N VAL A 50 0.65 -0.24 -14.40
CA VAL A 50 0.73 1.19 -14.02
C VAL A 50 0.46 1.37 -12.54
N THR A 51 -0.57 0.72 -12.00
CA THR A 51 -0.91 0.77 -10.56
C THR A 51 0.24 0.20 -9.72
N LEU A 52 0.78 -0.96 -10.10
CA LEU A 52 1.93 -1.57 -9.42
C LEU A 52 3.17 -0.66 -9.46
N LYS A 53 3.45 -0.01 -10.59
CA LYS A 53 4.59 0.90 -10.73
C LYS A 53 4.49 2.10 -9.78
N ILE A 54 3.30 2.66 -9.60
CA ILE A 54 3.06 3.73 -8.63
C ILE A 54 3.27 3.20 -7.20
N ILE A 55 2.70 2.05 -6.88
CA ILE A 55 2.76 1.48 -5.52
C ILE A 55 4.16 1.03 -5.13
N GLN A 56 4.97 0.55 -6.07
CA GLN A 56 6.37 0.19 -5.84
C GLN A 56 7.28 1.37 -5.48
N ASN A 57 6.85 2.60 -5.67
CA ASN A 57 7.63 3.80 -5.40
C ASN A 57 6.87 4.74 -4.44
N LYS A 58 7.34 4.86 -3.20
CA LYS A 58 6.68 5.65 -2.15
C LYS A 58 6.57 7.14 -2.51
N THR A 59 7.53 7.69 -3.26
CA THR A 59 7.46 9.05 -3.81
C THR A 59 6.28 9.19 -4.75
N GLN A 60 6.17 8.31 -5.75
CA GLN A 60 5.05 8.32 -6.70
C GLN A 60 3.71 8.04 -6.01
N GLN A 61 3.70 7.18 -5.01
CA GLN A 61 2.51 6.87 -4.22
C GLN A 61 2.00 8.12 -3.46
N LYS A 62 2.90 8.89 -2.82
CA LYS A 62 2.55 10.14 -2.12
C LYS A 62 2.08 11.23 -3.09
N GLU A 63 2.74 11.40 -4.22
CA GLU A 63 2.32 12.31 -5.28
C GLU A 63 0.94 11.94 -5.84
N PHE A 64 0.69 10.64 -6.01
CA PHE A 64 -0.62 10.13 -6.42
C PHE A 64 -1.71 10.48 -5.41
N TYR A 65 -1.45 10.32 -4.09
CA TYR A 65 -2.40 10.70 -3.06
C TYR A 65 -2.70 12.20 -3.12
N GLN A 66 -1.69 13.04 -3.20
CA GLN A 66 -1.84 14.49 -3.28
C GLN A 66 -2.65 14.91 -4.52
N LYS A 67 -2.31 14.37 -5.70
CA LYS A 67 -3.00 14.66 -6.96
C LYS A 67 -4.48 14.27 -6.94
N ASN A 68 -4.83 13.22 -6.22
CA ASN A 68 -6.21 12.71 -6.14
C ASN A 68 -6.97 13.17 -4.89
N ASN A 69 -6.43 14.14 -4.13
CA ASN A 69 -7.02 14.64 -2.89
C ASN A 69 -7.35 13.50 -1.91
N LEU A 70 -6.43 12.55 -1.77
CA LEU A 70 -6.44 11.52 -0.74
C LEU A 70 -5.65 12.02 0.46
N PRO A 71 -6.14 11.81 1.70
CA PRO A 71 -5.47 12.31 2.89
C PRO A 71 -4.12 11.59 3.09
N THR A 72 -3.05 12.36 3.13
CA THR A 72 -1.70 11.86 3.40
C THR A 72 -0.94 12.84 4.29
N SER A 73 0.13 12.39 4.95
CA SER A 73 1.04 13.25 5.68
C SER A 73 1.69 14.28 4.75
N ARG A 74 2.07 15.44 5.29
CA ARG A 74 2.94 16.36 4.56
C ARG A 74 4.25 15.66 4.25
N PHE A 75 4.71 15.74 3.02
CA PHE A 75 5.93 15.09 2.55
C PHE A 75 6.75 15.99 1.62
N LYS A 76 8.00 15.63 1.42
CA LYS A 76 8.90 16.23 0.45
C LYS A 76 9.82 15.15 -0.12
N ASN A 77 10.02 15.18 -1.42
CA ASN A 77 10.85 14.23 -2.16
C ASN A 77 12.24 14.81 -2.42
N TYR A 78 13.25 13.93 -2.46
CA TYR A 78 14.64 14.28 -2.75
C TYR A 78 15.28 13.20 -3.61
N SER A 79 16.21 13.57 -4.47
CA SER A 79 16.95 12.65 -5.32
C SER A 79 17.93 11.77 -4.52
N ASN A 80 18.40 12.27 -3.38
CA ASN A 80 19.30 11.58 -2.45
C ASN A 80 19.34 12.29 -1.09
N ILE A 81 20.13 11.73 -0.15
CA ILE A 81 20.29 12.27 1.21
C ILE A 81 21.02 13.62 1.24
N ASP A 82 21.93 13.87 0.30
CA ASP A 82 22.72 15.12 0.27
C ASP A 82 21.87 16.29 -0.21
N GLU A 83 20.97 16.07 -1.16
CA GLU A 83 19.96 17.05 -1.55
C GLU A 83 19.05 17.39 -0.36
N LEU A 84 18.60 16.36 0.39
CA LEU A 84 17.79 16.56 1.59
C LEU A 84 18.54 17.45 2.59
N LYS A 85 19.79 17.11 2.94
CA LYS A 85 20.61 17.90 3.88
C LYS A 85 20.76 19.35 3.45
N SER A 86 21.00 19.58 2.15
CA SER A 86 21.22 20.90 1.58
C SER A 86 19.98 21.80 1.56
N ASN A 87 18.79 21.20 1.47
CA ASN A 87 17.53 21.93 1.34
C ASN A 87 16.66 21.90 2.61
N PHE A 88 17.04 21.13 3.63
CA PHE A 88 16.20 20.87 4.82
C PHE A 88 15.66 22.14 5.47
N GLU A 89 16.51 23.15 5.68
CA GLU A 89 16.10 24.41 6.31
C GLU A 89 15.08 25.19 5.48
N LYS A 90 15.20 25.14 4.15
CA LYS A 90 14.29 25.83 3.21
C LYS A 90 12.90 25.16 3.15
N ASP A 91 12.84 23.86 3.35
CA ASP A 91 11.61 23.08 3.22
C ASP A 91 10.72 23.12 4.47
N ASN A 92 11.20 23.79 5.54
CA ASN A 92 10.43 24.07 6.75
C ASN A 92 9.80 22.82 7.39
N PHE A 93 10.56 21.70 7.41
CA PHE A 93 10.23 20.54 8.20
C PHE A 93 10.76 20.69 9.64
N LYS A 94 10.01 20.11 10.59
CA LYS A 94 10.39 20.12 12.01
C LYS A 94 10.79 18.73 12.45
N PHE A 95 11.75 18.64 13.36
CA PHE A 95 12.07 17.40 14.05
C PHE A 95 11.01 17.07 15.12
N PRO A 96 10.69 15.79 15.35
CA PRO A 96 11.11 14.66 14.54
C PRO A 96 10.28 14.53 13.26
N PHE A 97 10.90 13.97 12.21
CA PHE A 97 10.23 13.58 10.98
C PHE A 97 10.59 12.14 10.60
N VAL A 98 9.89 11.56 9.63
CA VAL A 98 10.15 10.21 9.13
C VAL A 98 10.84 10.30 7.79
N TRP A 99 12.02 9.70 7.66
CA TRP A 99 12.70 9.49 6.40
C TRP A 99 12.34 8.11 5.86
N LYS A 100 12.07 8.02 4.55
CA LYS A 100 11.77 6.76 3.86
C LYS A 100 12.56 6.67 2.55
N SER A 101 13.10 5.48 2.24
CA SER A 101 13.56 5.17 0.89
C SER A 101 12.36 5.13 -0.07
N SER A 102 12.51 5.65 -1.29
CA SER A 102 11.43 5.63 -2.27
C SER A 102 11.10 4.22 -2.77
N ARG A 103 12.10 3.35 -2.85
CA ARG A 103 11.98 1.96 -3.30
C ARG A 103 12.59 1.00 -2.28
N PHE A 104 12.20 -0.26 -2.37
CA PHE A 104 12.77 -1.39 -1.60
C PHE A 104 12.59 -1.33 -0.07
N GLY A 105 11.73 -0.45 0.44
CA GLY A 105 11.34 -0.45 1.85
C GLY A 105 10.13 -1.34 2.09
N TYR A 106 10.29 -2.43 2.88
CA TYR A 106 9.22 -3.31 3.34
C TYR A 106 9.51 -3.70 4.81
N ASP A 107 8.48 -4.00 5.56
CA ASP A 107 8.59 -4.46 6.96
C ASP A 107 9.48 -3.53 7.82
N GLY A 108 9.30 -2.20 7.70
CA GLY A 108 10.09 -1.21 8.43
C GLY A 108 11.53 -1.00 7.92
N LYS A 109 11.99 -1.79 6.94
CA LYS A 109 13.28 -1.55 6.28
C LYS A 109 13.19 -0.32 5.38
N GLY A 110 14.21 0.54 5.40
CA GLY A 110 14.20 1.79 4.62
C GLY A 110 13.32 2.88 5.24
N VAL A 111 13.02 2.81 6.55
CA VAL A 111 12.32 3.85 7.32
C VAL A 111 13.15 4.24 8.52
N LYS A 112 13.30 5.54 8.78
CA LYS A 112 14.02 6.07 9.94
C LYS A 112 13.29 7.26 10.53
N ILE A 113 13.17 7.31 11.86
CA ILE A 113 12.72 8.51 12.57
C ILE A 113 13.95 9.37 12.81
N ILE A 114 13.96 10.57 12.23
CA ILE A 114 15.02 11.56 12.35
C ILE A 114 14.64 12.55 13.45
N LYS A 115 15.35 12.52 14.55
CA LYS A 115 15.08 13.36 15.74
C LYS A 115 15.89 14.65 15.76
N LYS A 116 17.03 14.66 15.08
CA LYS A 116 17.95 15.81 14.95
C LYS A 116 18.73 15.70 13.65
N PHE A 117 19.37 16.78 13.23
CA PHE A 117 20.11 16.84 11.96
C PHE A 117 21.24 15.78 11.87
N ASP A 118 21.92 15.50 12.98
CA ASP A 118 22.98 14.49 13.04
C ASP A 118 22.51 13.07 12.70
N ASP A 119 21.22 12.77 12.89
CA ASP A 119 20.65 11.47 12.55
C ASP A 119 20.62 11.22 11.02
N LEU A 120 20.88 12.27 10.21
CA LEU A 120 21.03 12.18 8.75
C LEU A 120 22.44 11.74 8.31
N ASN A 121 23.35 11.45 9.24
CA ASN A 121 24.71 11.00 8.94
C ASN A 121 24.76 9.53 8.50
N PHE A 122 24.13 9.25 7.37
CA PHE A 122 24.25 7.99 6.64
C PHE A 122 24.26 8.25 5.13
N SER A 123 24.81 7.33 4.34
CA SER A 123 24.83 7.43 2.89
C SER A 123 23.58 6.79 2.30
N TYR A 124 22.94 7.50 1.38
CA TYR A 124 21.84 6.99 0.57
C TYR A 124 21.78 7.78 -0.74
N ASP A 125 22.12 7.10 -1.85
CA ASP A 125 22.36 7.76 -3.15
C ASP A 125 21.13 7.71 -4.08
N ASP A 126 20.06 7.00 -3.65
CA ASP A 126 18.81 6.90 -4.40
C ASP A 126 17.75 7.89 -3.90
N GLU A 127 16.64 7.96 -4.65
CA GLU A 127 15.46 8.74 -4.28
C GLU A 127 14.94 8.41 -2.88
N CYS A 128 14.65 9.42 -2.12
CA CYS A 128 14.05 9.32 -0.79
C CYS A 128 13.00 10.41 -0.56
N LEU A 129 12.24 10.25 0.50
CA LEU A 129 11.28 11.27 0.94
C LEU A 129 11.34 11.44 2.45
N ILE A 130 10.91 12.61 2.90
CA ILE A 130 10.61 12.84 4.30
C ILE A 130 9.13 13.11 4.49
N GLU A 131 8.60 12.67 5.61
CA GLU A 131 7.21 12.88 6.01
C GLU A 131 7.15 13.51 7.40
N GLU A 132 6.15 14.36 7.59
CA GLU A 132 5.82 14.81 8.94
C GLU A 132 5.45 13.61 9.81
N LYS A 133 6.05 13.54 11.01
CA LYS A 133 5.76 12.47 11.96
C LYS A 133 4.37 12.66 12.56
N ILE A 134 3.49 11.73 12.28
CA ILE A 134 2.13 11.73 12.82
C ILE A 134 2.14 11.27 14.28
N SER A 135 1.37 11.95 15.13
CA SER A 135 1.06 11.50 16.49
C SER A 135 -0.07 10.47 16.42
N ILE A 136 0.30 9.22 16.24
CA ILE A 136 -0.62 8.11 16.00
C ILE A 136 -1.37 7.77 17.30
N LYS A 137 -2.69 7.69 17.22
CA LYS A 137 -3.58 7.17 18.25
C LYS A 137 -3.87 5.68 18.03
N LYS A 138 -4.12 5.30 16.75
CA LYS A 138 -4.34 3.92 16.31
C LYS A 138 -3.84 3.72 14.88
N GLU A 139 -3.42 2.51 14.59
CA GLU A 139 -3.15 2.05 13.23
C GLU A 139 -4.31 1.19 12.77
N LEU A 140 -4.90 1.55 11.64
CA LEU A 140 -6.08 0.89 11.08
C LEU A 140 -5.76 0.32 9.70
N SER A 141 -6.51 -0.70 9.29
CA SER A 141 -6.49 -1.17 7.91
C SER A 141 -7.90 -1.43 7.41
N VAL A 142 -8.13 -1.10 6.14
CA VAL A 142 -9.36 -1.41 5.42
C VAL A 142 -9.00 -2.13 4.14
N ILE A 143 -9.54 -3.32 3.93
CA ILE A 143 -9.40 -4.06 2.68
C ILE A 143 -10.63 -3.80 1.81
N VAL A 144 -10.39 -3.29 0.61
CA VAL A 144 -11.42 -3.04 -0.41
C VAL A 144 -11.25 -4.06 -1.53
N ALA A 145 -12.30 -4.79 -1.84
CA ALA A 145 -12.41 -5.58 -3.06
C ALA A 145 -13.12 -4.75 -4.13
N ARG A 146 -12.59 -4.73 -5.35
CA ARG A 146 -13.23 -4.08 -6.49
C ARG A 146 -13.12 -4.97 -7.72
N ASN A 147 -14.24 -5.24 -8.39
CA ASN A 147 -14.28 -6.03 -9.63
C ASN A 147 -14.07 -5.15 -10.88
N ILE A 148 -14.07 -5.79 -12.05
CA ILE A 148 -13.86 -5.13 -13.35
C ILE A 148 -14.96 -4.12 -13.66
N ASP A 149 -16.21 -4.40 -13.25
CA ASP A 149 -17.36 -3.53 -13.46
C ASP A 149 -17.40 -2.34 -12.47
N GLY A 150 -16.49 -2.32 -11.50
CA GLY A 150 -16.40 -1.25 -10.51
C GLY A 150 -17.24 -1.45 -9.26
N GLU A 151 -17.92 -2.60 -9.09
CA GLU A 151 -18.54 -2.96 -7.83
C GLU A 151 -17.48 -3.07 -6.75
N MET A 152 -17.75 -2.52 -5.56
CA MET A 152 -16.83 -2.52 -4.42
C MET A 152 -17.50 -3.07 -3.17
N LYS A 153 -16.75 -3.86 -2.40
CA LYS A 153 -17.08 -4.26 -1.03
C LYS A 153 -15.87 -4.07 -0.13
N CYS A 154 -16.12 -3.63 1.10
CA CYS A 154 -15.09 -3.47 2.13
C CYS A 154 -15.24 -4.56 3.18
N PHE A 155 -14.12 -5.08 3.64
CA PHE A 155 -14.07 -5.84 4.88
C PHE A 155 -14.19 -4.90 6.08
N PRO A 156 -14.61 -5.39 7.26
CA PRO A 156 -14.63 -4.59 8.48
C PRO A 156 -13.28 -3.91 8.74
N VAL A 157 -13.32 -2.69 9.26
CA VAL A 157 -12.09 -1.99 9.66
C VAL A 157 -11.42 -2.75 10.79
N VAL A 158 -10.13 -2.99 10.64
CA VAL A 158 -9.31 -3.63 11.68
C VAL A 158 -8.33 -2.64 12.31
N GLU A 159 -8.03 -2.87 13.58
CA GLU A 159 -6.95 -2.20 14.30
C GLU A 159 -5.73 -3.11 14.34
N MET A 160 -4.56 -2.54 14.01
CA MET A 160 -3.30 -3.25 13.99
C MET A 160 -2.41 -2.77 15.13
N GLU A 161 -1.85 -3.71 15.87
CA GLU A 161 -0.82 -3.42 16.87
C GLU A 161 0.52 -3.95 16.38
N PHE A 162 1.53 -3.11 16.43
CA PHE A 162 2.87 -3.42 15.96
C PHE A 162 3.81 -3.70 17.15
N ASN A 163 4.68 -4.65 16.95
CA ASN A 163 5.76 -4.92 17.89
C ASN A 163 6.82 -3.82 17.80
N ASP A 164 7.09 -3.14 18.90
CA ASP A 164 8.02 -1.99 18.98
C ASP A 164 9.46 -2.31 18.51
N LYS A 165 9.87 -3.59 18.56
CA LYS A 165 11.24 -3.99 18.23
C LYS A 165 11.38 -4.43 16.77
N SER A 166 10.41 -5.19 16.27
CA SER A 166 10.45 -5.74 14.90
C SER A 166 9.75 -4.85 13.88
N ASN A 167 8.88 -3.94 14.34
CA ASN A 167 8.00 -3.14 13.49
C ASN A 167 7.11 -4.00 12.58
N LEU A 168 6.76 -5.20 13.03
CA LEU A 168 5.82 -6.10 12.38
C LEU A 168 4.50 -6.10 13.12
N VAL A 169 3.41 -6.31 12.41
CA VAL A 169 2.08 -6.49 13.01
C VAL A 169 2.11 -7.71 13.93
N GLU A 170 1.81 -7.50 15.21
CA GLU A 170 1.74 -8.53 16.23
C GLU A 170 0.30 -9.02 16.44
N TYR A 171 -0.64 -8.08 16.46
CA TYR A 171 -2.06 -8.37 16.61
C TYR A 171 -2.91 -7.60 15.61
N VAL A 172 -3.98 -8.24 15.17
CA VAL A 172 -5.05 -7.63 14.38
C VAL A 172 -6.37 -7.82 15.13
N MET A 173 -7.03 -6.72 15.45
CA MET A 173 -8.32 -6.70 16.14
C MET A 173 -9.44 -6.43 15.15
N CYS A 174 -10.39 -7.32 15.01
CA CYS A 174 -11.56 -7.18 14.15
C CYS A 174 -12.84 -7.39 14.96
N PRO A 175 -13.79 -6.45 14.91
CA PRO A 175 -13.69 -5.10 14.35
C PRO A 175 -12.77 -4.19 15.18
N ALA A 176 -12.27 -3.12 14.57
CA ALA A 176 -11.49 -2.09 15.27
C ALA A 176 -12.30 -1.43 16.39
N ASN A 177 -11.64 -1.11 17.51
CA ASN A 177 -12.30 -0.37 18.60
C ASN A 177 -12.30 1.13 18.33
N ILE A 178 -13.18 1.57 17.44
CA ILE A 178 -13.34 2.96 16.98
C ILE A 178 -14.83 3.34 16.94
N SER A 179 -15.13 4.65 16.85
CA SER A 179 -16.50 5.10 16.66
C SER A 179 -17.00 4.82 15.24
N SER A 180 -18.31 4.71 15.06
CA SER A 180 -18.95 4.53 13.75
C SER A 180 -18.64 5.67 12.76
N ASP A 181 -18.42 6.90 13.24
CA ASP A 181 -17.97 8.02 12.41
C ASP A 181 -16.56 7.80 11.85
N ILE A 182 -15.62 7.38 12.69
CA ILE A 182 -14.24 7.06 12.27
C ILE A 182 -14.25 5.87 11.31
N GLU A 183 -15.02 4.84 11.58
CA GLU A 183 -15.17 3.67 10.71
C GLU A 183 -15.69 4.08 9.33
N SER A 184 -16.76 4.86 9.26
CA SER A 184 -17.35 5.33 8.00
C SER A 184 -16.35 6.14 7.18
N ARG A 185 -15.61 7.05 7.82
CA ARG A 185 -14.57 7.85 7.15
C ARG A 185 -13.39 7.01 6.66
N ALA A 186 -12.97 6.00 7.44
CA ALA A 186 -11.90 5.08 7.04
C ALA A 186 -12.30 4.29 5.78
N ILE A 187 -13.53 3.76 5.76
CA ILE A 187 -14.08 3.04 4.61
C ILE A 187 -14.17 3.96 3.38
N GLU A 188 -14.69 5.19 3.53
CA GLU A 188 -14.80 6.16 2.44
C GLU A 188 -13.42 6.48 1.81
N ILE A 189 -12.41 6.71 2.64
CA ILE A 189 -11.04 6.96 2.18
C ILE A 189 -10.49 5.76 1.42
N ALA A 190 -10.69 4.54 1.94
CA ALA A 190 -10.20 3.33 1.30
C ALA A 190 -10.90 3.03 -0.03
N MET A 191 -12.23 3.18 -0.10
CA MET A 191 -12.99 3.05 -1.35
C MET A 191 -12.53 4.08 -2.39
N LYS A 192 -12.38 5.34 -1.99
CA LYS A 192 -11.87 6.40 -2.87
C LYS A 192 -10.47 6.09 -3.37
N ALA A 193 -9.57 5.57 -2.52
CA ALA A 193 -8.24 5.14 -2.94
C ALA A 193 -8.32 4.02 -3.99
N SER A 194 -9.13 2.99 -3.75
CA SER A 194 -9.35 1.87 -4.68
C SER A 194 -9.89 2.34 -6.04
N GLU A 195 -10.85 3.28 -6.03
CA GLU A 195 -11.38 3.90 -7.24
C GLU A 195 -10.30 4.67 -8.00
N LYS A 196 -9.53 5.54 -7.33
CA LYS A 196 -8.50 6.38 -7.96
C LYS A 196 -7.35 5.57 -8.54
N PHE A 197 -6.95 4.47 -7.90
CA PHE A 197 -6.00 3.50 -8.46
C PHE A 197 -6.59 2.66 -9.60
N ASN A 198 -7.89 2.78 -9.87
CA ASN A 198 -8.61 1.89 -10.79
C ASN A 198 -8.33 0.42 -10.50
N MET A 199 -8.38 0.07 -9.21
CA MET A 199 -8.08 -1.30 -8.76
C MET A 199 -9.04 -2.31 -9.34
N VAL A 200 -8.51 -3.48 -9.66
CA VAL A 200 -9.26 -4.73 -9.82
C VAL A 200 -8.55 -5.77 -8.96
N GLY A 201 -9.29 -6.41 -8.10
CA GLY A 201 -8.75 -7.25 -7.02
C GLY A 201 -8.89 -6.58 -5.66
N LEU A 202 -7.95 -6.83 -4.76
CA LEU A 202 -7.93 -6.26 -3.43
C LEU A 202 -6.97 -5.06 -3.34
N LEU A 203 -7.37 -4.07 -2.54
CA LEU A 203 -6.50 -3.02 -2.05
C LEU A 203 -6.61 -2.98 -0.53
N ALA A 204 -5.55 -3.33 0.18
CA ALA A 204 -5.43 -3.03 1.59
C ALA A 204 -4.92 -1.59 1.73
N VAL A 205 -5.61 -0.79 2.55
CA VAL A 205 -5.26 0.61 2.83
C VAL A 205 -4.91 0.72 4.30
N GLU A 206 -3.65 0.96 4.59
CA GLU A 206 -3.16 1.24 5.94
C GLU A 206 -3.36 2.71 6.28
N LEU A 207 -3.96 2.94 7.44
CA LEU A 207 -4.39 4.27 7.87
C LEU A 207 -3.84 4.58 9.27
N PHE A 208 -3.36 5.79 9.46
CA PHE A 208 -3.12 6.35 10.78
C PHE A 208 -4.35 7.15 11.23
N LEU A 209 -4.89 6.81 12.39
CA LEU A 209 -5.78 7.68 13.15
C LEU A 209 -4.92 8.49 14.09
N ASP A 210 -4.88 9.81 13.91
CA ASP A 210 -4.10 10.70 14.77
C ASP A 210 -4.83 11.04 16.09
N VAL A 211 -4.13 11.71 16.99
CA VAL A 211 -4.68 12.13 18.30
C VAL A 211 -5.81 13.16 18.19
N ASN A 212 -6.05 13.75 17.02
CA ASN A 212 -7.14 14.68 16.74
C ASN A 212 -8.25 14.03 15.90
N ASP A 213 -8.29 12.70 15.84
CA ASP A 213 -9.24 11.89 15.06
C ASP A 213 -9.19 12.17 13.55
N LYS A 214 -8.03 12.65 13.02
CA LYS A 214 -7.78 12.75 11.59
C LYS A 214 -7.28 11.42 11.05
N ILE A 215 -7.81 11.00 9.91
CA ILE A 215 -7.40 9.76 9.23
C ILE A 215 -6.46 10.11 8.08
N ILE A 216 -5.33 9.42 8.01
CA ILE A 216 -4.23 9.67 7.06
C ILE A 216 -3.79 8.34 6.47
N ILE A 217 -3.70 8.26 5.14
CA ILE A 217 -3.16 7.07 4.47
C ILE A 217 -1.65 7.00 4.74
N ASN A 218 -1.22 5.87 5.30
CA ASN A 218 0.19 5.52 5.42
C ASN A 218 0.69 4.94 4.09
N GLU A 219 0.20 3.75 3.73
CA GLU A 219 0.53 3.08 2.47
C GLU A 219 -0.60 2.16 2.01
N VAL A 220 -0.47 1.59 0.83
CA VAL A 220 -1.43 0.63 0.28
C VAL A 220 -0.72 -0.61 -0.25
N ALA A 221 -1.39 -1.76 -0.16
CA ALA A 221 -0.96 -3.02 -0.74
C ALA A 221 -2.04 -3.56 -1.71
N PRO A 222 -1.71 -3.76 -2.99
CA PRO A 222 -2.69 -4.10 -4.03
C PRO A 222 -2.84 -5.62 -4.18
N ARG A 223 -3.02 -6.35 -3.08
CA ARG A 223 -3.02 -7.82 -2.99
C ARG A 223 -3.66 -8.29 -1.68
N PRO A 224 -3.87 -9.62 -1.49
CA PRO A 224 -4.16 -10.15 -0.16
C PRO A 224 -3.13 -9.67 0.86
N HIS A 225 -3.58 -9.32 2.06
CA HIS A 225 -2.78 -8.63 3.06
C HIS A 225 -2.91 -9.32 4.43
N ASN A 226 -1.85 -9.20 5.26
CA ASN A 226 -1.81 -9.78 6.59
C ASN A 226 -2.93 -9.27 7.50
N SER A 227 -3.34 -8.00 7.36
CA SER A 227 -4.48 -7.44 8.09
C SER A 227 -5.82 -8.12 7.77
N GLY A 228 -5.89 -8.93 6.71
CA GLY A 228 -7.09 -9.67 6.29
C GLY A 228 -7.02 -11.18 6.52
N HIS A 229 -5.99 -11.73 7.17
CA HIS A 229 -5.90 -13.17 7.39
C HIS A 229 -7.06 -13.73 8.22
N HIS A 230 -7.58 -12.95 9.18
CA HIS A 230 -8.75 -13.32 9.98
C HIS A 230 -9.99 -13.59 9.14
N THR A 231 -10.07 -13.07 7.92
CA THR A 231 -11.25 -13.24 7.05
C THR A 231 -11.51 -14.67 6.63
N ILE A 232 -10.52 -15.57 6.78
CA ILE A 232 -10.67 -17.01 6.46
C ILE A 232 -11.73 -17.64 7.36
N GLU A 233 -11.72 -17.34 8.66
CA GLU A 233 -12.61 -17.92 9.65
C GLU A 233 -13.71 -16.96 10.13
N CYS A 234 -13.53 -15.66 9.98
CA CYS A 234 -14.41 -14.64 10.57
C CYS A 234 -15.36 -13.98 9.57
N CYS A 235 -15.20 -14.17 8.26
CA CYS A 235 -16.05 -13.58 7.24
C CYS A 235 -16.72 -14.64 6.38
N MET A 236 -17.88 -14.32 5.81
CA MET A 236 -18.58 -15.24 4.88
C MET A 236 -17.77 -15.50 3.62
N THR A 237 -16.99 -14.52 3.16
CA THR A 237 -16.09 -14.64 2.02
C THR A 237 -14.71 -14.17 2.46
N SER A 238 -13.70 -15.03 2.34
CA SER A 238 -12.33 -14.65 2.68
C SER A 238 -11.76 -13.61 1.71
N GLN A 239 -10.73 -12.88 2.12
CA GLN A 239 -10.02 -11.98 1.21
C GLN A 239 -9.50 -12.72 -0.02
N PHE A 240 -9.08 -13.97 0.10
CA PHE A 240 -8.53 -14.76 -1.00
C PHE A 240 -9.61 -15.11 -2.03
N ASP A 241 -10.78 -15.58 -1.58
CA ASP A 241 -11.91 -15.85 -2.45
C ASP A 241 -12.42 -14.56 -3.10
N GLN A 242 -12.51 -13.48 -2.31
CA GLN A 242 -12.95 -12.17 -2.81
C GLN A 242 -11.99 -11.62 -3.87
N HIS A 243 -10.67 -11.85 -3.72
CA HIS A 243 -9.69 -11.47 -4.74
C HIS A 243 -9.94 -12.19 -6.06
N ILE A 244 -10.14 -13.51 -6.02
CA ILE A 244 -10.43 -14.31 -7.20
C ILE A 244 -11.75 -13.88 -7.84
N ARG A 245 -12.80 -13.63 -7.05
CA ARG A 245 -14.07 -13.10 -7.56
C ARG A 245 -13.88 -11.78 -8.28
N SER A 246 -13.10 -10.88 -7.72
CA SER A 246 -12.83 -9.55 -8.31
C SER A 246 -12.12 -9.65 -9.66
N ILE A 247 -11.05 -10.44 -9.76
CA ILE A 247 -10.25 -10.54 -11.01
C ILE A 247 -10.95 -11.37 -12.11
N LEU A 248 -11.86 -12.27 -11.72
CA LEU A 248 -12.69 -13.06 -12.67
C LEU A 248 -14.01 -12.36 -13.01
N ASN A 249 -14.27 -11.19 -12.45
CA ASN A 249 -15.52 -10.44 -12.60
C ASN A 249 -16.75 -11.24 -12.17
N LEU A 250 -16.64 -12.03 -11.12
CA LEU A 250 -17.75 -12.70 -10.47
C LEU A 250 -18.44 -11.75 -9.47
N PRO A 251 -19.71 -11.98 -9.12
CA PRO A 251 -20.36 -11.21 -8.04
C PRO A 251 -19.53 -11.23 -6.76
N LEU A 252 -19.33 -10.07 -6.16
CA LEU A 252 -18.59 -9.98 -4.90
C LEU A 252 -19.39 -10.65 -3.76
N GLY A 253 -18.70 -11.46 -2.96
CA GLY A 253 -19.28 -12.11 -1.79
C GLY A 253 -19.48 -11.15 -0.62
N GLU A 254 -20.25 -11.57 0.40
CA GLU A 254 -20.40 -10.80 1.64
C GLU A 254 -19.10 -10.82 2.46
N THR A 255 -18.77 -9.66 3.04
CA THR A 255 -17.49 -9.43 3.74
C THR A 255 -17.64 -9.38 5.26
N GLN A 256 -18.83 -9.63 5.77
CA GLN A 256 -19.13 -9.68 7.23
C GLN A 256 -19.20 -11.10 7.73
#